data_a6d2b10114781e26bbd828e07a6a3b60
#
_entry.id   a6d2b10114781e26bbd828e07a6a3b60
#
_cell.length_a   1.000
_cell.length_b   1.000
_cell.length_c   1.000
_cell.angle_alpha   90.00
_cell.angle_beta   90.00
_cell.angle_gamma   90.00
#
_symmetry.space_group_name_H-M   'P 1'
#
loop_
_entity.id
_entity.type
_entity.pdbx_description
1 polymer ?
#
loop_
_entity_poly.entity_id
_entity_poly.type
_entity_poly.pdbx_seq_one_letter_code
_entity_poly.pdbx_strand_id
1 'polypeptide(L)'
;EYGNYSGSGGTSTWNLGWSFRNDGVDISTDNSGDTNSNGYSVGYVKDREWIKYTVDIQQEGYYNVETTYAANESGGKLYLEIDDVLITPAIVFNSTGGFSNFSSKTTETAFLTAGDRKLKVRISGDKEFNFEYFSFELSPVQSPVFKIIGGVIDKNDQQVKLTFNKPILTSSINKDSFSLLVNGESVEIVDAQIGDNNRVILLT
;
A
#
# COMPACT_ATOMS: atom_id res chain seq x y z
N GLU A 1 -8.35 11.08 6.52
CA GLU A 1 -7.06 11.73 6.79
C GLU A 1 -6.11 11.54 5.61
N TYR A 2 -5.24 12.49 5.40
CA TYR A 2 -4.17 12.46 4.42
C TYR A 2 -2.87 13.03 5.01
N GLY A 3 -1.74 12.74 4.42
CA GLY A 3 -0.48 13.30 4.85
C GLY A 3 0.55 13.39 3.73
N ASN A 4 1.39 14.42 3.82
CA ASN A 4 2.37 14.80 2.79
C ASN A 4 1.75 15.05 1.40
N TYR A 5 0.43 15.19 1.31
CA TYR A 5 -0.25 15.48 0.06
C TYR A 5 -0.11 16.96 -0.24
N SER A 6 0.50 17.27 -1.35
CA SER A 6 0.60 18.64 -1.86
C SER A 6 -0.21 18.72 -3.15
N GLY A 7 -1.27 19.47 -3.13
CA GLY A 7 -2.08 19.64 -4.33
C GLY A 7 -1.29 20.06 -5.56
N SER A 8 -1.84 19.88 -6.73
CA SER A 8 -1.20 20.29 -7.98
C SER A 8 -0.90 21.79 -7.98
N GLY A 9 0.31 22.14 -8.32
CA GLY A 9 0.76 23.54 -8.34
C GLY A 9 1.23 24.10 -7.01
N GLY A 10 1.45 23.26 -6.00
CA GLY A 10 2.23 23.59 -4.80
C GLY A 10 1.51 24.36 -3.71
N THR A 11 0.40 25.04 -3.97
CA THR A 11 -0.31 25.84 -2.95
C THR A 11 -1.82 25.76 -3.03
N SER A 12 -2.39 25.22 -4.07
CA SER A 12 -3.82 25.07 -4.23
C SER A 12 -4.22 23.61 -4.27
N THR A 13 -5.11 23.23 -3.39
CA THR A 13 -5.79 21.97 -3.41
C THR A 13 -6.81 21.96 -4.54
N TRP A 14 -6.84 20.91 -5.31
CA TRP A 14 -7.82 20.72 -6.36
C TRP A 14 -8.79 19.60 -5.99
N ASN A 15 -9.98 19.99 -5.62
CA ASN A 15 -11.07 19.06 -5.43
C ASN A 15 -12.23 19.54 -6.32
N LEU A 16 -12.31 18.98 -7.53
CA LEU A 16 -13.32 19.34 -8.50
C LEU A 16 -14.71 18.91 -8.00
N GLY A 17 -15.58 19.88 -7.90
CA GLY A 17 -16.98 19.66 -7.66
C GLY A 17 -17.40 19.59 -6.20
N TRP A 18 -16.51 19.74 -5.25
CA TRP A 18 -16.85 19.74 -3.80
C TRP A 18 -17.69 18.52 -3.37
N SER A 19 -17.64 17.47 -4.21
CA SER A 19 -18.43 16.25 -4.04
C SER A 19 -17.94 15.38 -2.89
N PHE A 20 -16.73 15.64 -2.43
CA PHE A 20 -16.05 14.95 -1.36
C PHE A 20 -15.57 15.96 -0.31
N ARG A 21 -14.71 15.57 0.60
CA ARG A 21 -14.17 16.47 1.60
C ARG A 21 -13.29 17.53 0.94
N ASN A 22 -13.50 18.79 1.35
CA ASN A 22 -12.62 19.89 0.95
C ASN A 22 -11.33 19.84 1.80
N ASP A 23 -10.44 18.98 1.41
CA ASP A 23 -9.12 18.79 2.03
C ASP A 23 -8.03 18.91 0.96
N GLY A 24 -6.80 18.54 1.27
CA GLY A 24 -5.66 18.67 0.38
C GLY A 24 -5.55 17.60 -0.71
N VAL A 25 -6.50 16.68 -0.82
CA VAL A 25 -6.42 15.59 -1.81
C VAL A 25 -6.89 16.09 -3.17
N ASP A 26 -6.06 15.91 -4.20
CA ASP A 26 -6.39 16.27 -5.58
C ASP A 26 -7.34 15.22 -6.19
N ILE A 27 -8.62 15.58 -6.26
CA ILE A 27 -9.65 14.76 -6.90
C ILE A 27 -10.09 15.47 -8.17
N SER A 28 -10.00 14.79 -9.29
CA SER A 28 -10.45 15.28 -10.59
C SER A 28 -11.59 14.44 -11.13
N THR A 29 -12.45 15.10 -11.94
CA THR A 29 -13.45 14.38 -12.73
C THR A 29 -12.76 13.67 -13.89
N ASP A 30 -13.17 12.45 -14.16
CA ASP A 30 -12.86 11.78 -15.41
C ASP A 30 -14.04 11.92 -16.37
N ASN A 31 -13.83 12.65 -17.44
CA ASN A 31 -14.80 12.87 -18.52
C ASN A 31 -14.41 12.11 -19.80
N SER A 32 -13.53 11.12 -19.68
CA SER A 32 -13.04 10.36 -20.86
C SER A 32 -14.11 9.51 -21.52
N GLY A 33 -15.18 9.16 -20.78
CA GLY A 33 -16.15 8.17 -21.19
C GLY A 33 -15.65 6.73 -21.09
N ASP A 34 -14.53 6.51 -20.40
CA ASP A 34 -14.01 5.18 -20.12
C ASP A 34 -14.98 4.43 -19.18
N THR A 35 -15.44 3.28 -19.64
CA THR A 35 -16.41 2.45 -18.90
C THR A 35 -15.79 1.80 -17.65
N ASN A 36 -14.47 1.82 -17.53
CA ASN A 36 -13.76 1.34 -16.33
C ASN A 36 -13.65 2.42 -15.25
N SER A 37 -14.05 3.66 -15.55
CA SER A 37 -14.01 4.78 -14.62
C SER A 37 -15.37 4.96 -13.92
N ASN A 38 -15.35 5.35 -12.64
CA ASN A 38 -16.52 5.79 -11.91
C ASN A 38 -16.78 7.31 -12.00
N GLY A 39 -15.97 8.01 -12.79
CA GLY A 39 -16.10 9.44 -13.07
C GLY A 39 -15.25 10.35 -12.20
N TYR A 40 -14.51 9.81 -11.23
CA TYR A 40 -13.60 10.58 -10.35
C TYR A 40 -12.33 9.80 -10.06
N SER A 41 -11.21 10.48 -9.96
CA SER A 41 -9.94 9.87 -9.56
C SER A 41 -9.13 10.77 -8.64
N VAL A 42 -8.34 10.17 -7.78
CA VAL A 42 -7.23 10.84 -7.09
C VAL A 42 -6.06 10.89 -8.05
N GLY A 43 -5.54 12.08 -8.30
CA GLY A 43 -4.43 12.31 -9.24
C GLY A 43 -3.31 13.15 -8.62
N TYR A 44 -2.34 13.53 -9.47
CA TYR A 44 -1.17 14.32 -9.09
C TYR A 44 -0.38 13.77 -7.90
N VAL A 45 -0.45 12.47 -7.70
CA VAL A 45 0.16 11.77 -6.56
C VAL A 45 1.68 11.88 -6.58
N LYS A 46 2.27 12.08 -5.41
CA LYS A 46 3.72 12.22 -5.20
C LYS A 46 4.24 11.18 -4.21
N ASP A 47 5.54 10.96 -4.26
CA ASP A 47 6.22 10.09 -3.28
C ASP A 47 5.94 10.52 -1.84
N ARG A 48 5.68 9.56 -0.96
CA ARG A 48 5.37 9.71 0.46
C ARG A 48 3.99 10.28 0.80
N GLU A 49 3.16 10.58 -0.17
CA GLU A 49 1.77 10.92 0.10
C GLU A 49 0.99 9.70 0.58
N TRP A 50 -0.02 9.95 1.38
CA TRP A 50 -0.89 8.89 1.87
C TRP A 50 -2.29 9.41 2.17
N ILE A 51 -3.27 8.50 2.07
CA ILE A 51 -4.66 8.73 2.41
C ILE A 51 -5.11 7.62 3.34
N LYS A 52 -5.85 7.96 4.42
CA LYS A 52 -6.43 6.99 5.36
C LYS A 52 -7.95 6.97 5.29
N TYR A 53 -8.48 5.76 5.31
CA TYR A 53 -9.90 5.46 5.40
C TYR A 53 -10.18 4.67 6.67
N THR A 54 -11.38 4.83 7.24
CA THR A 54 -11.94 3.88 8.19
C THR A 54 -12.73 2.87 7.39
N VAL A 55 -12.41 1.59 7.56
CA VAL A 55 -13.05 0.47 6.89
C VAL A 55 -13.53 -0.53 7.93
N ASP A 56 -14.66 -1.17 7.67
CA ASP A 56 -15.17 -2.28 8.46
C ASP A 56 -14.95 -3.58 7.69
N ILE A 57 -14.06 -4.43 8.20
CA ILE A 57 -13.78 -5.74 7.62
C ILE A 57 -14.80 -6.72 8.16
N GLN A 58 -15.81 -7.07 7.34
CA GLN A 58 -16.94 -7.89 7.74
C GLN A 58 -16.54 -9.34 8.05
N GLN A 59 -15.53 -9.85 7.38
CA GLN A 59 -15.09 -11.24 7.54
C GLN A 59 -13.56 -11.28 7.54
N GLU A 60 -12.99 -12.03 8.47
CA GLU A 60 -11.55 -12.27 8.47
C GLU A 60 -11.12 -13.19 7.33
N GLY A 61 -9.95 -12.98 6.77
CA GLY A 61 -9.42 -13.80 5.67
C GLY A 61 -8.38 -13.12 4.81
N TYR A 62 -8.00 -13.79 3.74
CA TYR A 62 -7.23 -13.20 2.65
C TYR A 62 -8.19 -12.57 1.65
N TYR A 63 -7.77 -11.47 1.04
CA TYR A 63 -8.57 -10.77 0.05
C TYR A 63 -7.79 -10.59 -1.24
N ASN A 64 -8.49 -10.64 -2.36
CA ASN A 64 -8.04 -10.06 -3.60
C ASN A 64 -8.45 -8.59 -3.60
N VAL A 65 -7.50 -7.69 -3.73
CA VAL A 65 -7.78 -6.27 -3.90
C VAL A 65 -7.55 -5.89 -5.35
N GLU A 66 -8.61 -5.45 -6.00
CA GLU A 66 -8.54 -4.83 -7.32
C GLU A 66 -8.38 -3.33 -7.15
N THR A 67 -7.37 -2.77 -7.81
CA THR A 67 -7.09 -1.34 -7.86
C THR A 67 -7.37 -0.84 -9.27
N THR A 68 -8.30 0.09 -9.42
CA THR A 68 -8.57 0.78 -10.69
C THR A 68 -7.68 2.02 -10.78
N TYR A 69 -6.92 2.10 -11.86
CA TYR A 69 -5.88 3.12 -12.04
C TYR A 69 -5.72 3.53 -13.50
N ALA A 70 -5.12 4.72 -13.72
CA ALA A 70 -4.65 5.18 -15.04
C ALA A 70 -3.25 5.77 -14.90
N ALA A 71 -2.35 5.45 -15.83
CA ALA A 71 -0.97 5.89 -15.81
C ALA A 71 -0.42 6.17 -17.20
N ASN A 72 0.25 7.31 -17.37
CA ASN A 72 0.90 7.63 -18.63
C ASN A 72 2.18 6.80 -18.83
N GLU A 73 2.91 6.55 -17.75
CA GLU A 73 4.16 5.79 -17.75
C GLU A 73 4.07 4.61 -16.76
N SER A 74 4.87 3.57 -17.01
CA SER A 74 5.00 2.45 -16.07
C SER A 74 5.90 2.82 -14.88
N GLY A 75 5.66 2.18 -13.72
CA GLY A 75 6.50 2.32 -12.53
C GLY A 75 5.87 3.07 -11.36
N GLY A 76 4.71 3.72 -11.55
CA GLY A 76 3.90 4.22 -10.45
C GLY A 76 3.54 3.09 -9.49
N LYS A 77 3.55 3.35 -8.18
CA LYS A 77 3.29 2.30 -7.20
C LYS A 77 2.67 2.82 -5.92
N LEU A 78 1.88 1.98 -5.30
CA LEU A 78 1.36 2.22 -3.96
C LEU A 78 1.46 0.95 -3.10
N TYR A 79 1.25 1.15 -1.82
CA TYR A 79 1.15 0.10 -0.81
C TYR A 79 -0.15 0.28 -0.04
N LEU A 80 -0.74 -0.82 0.37
CA LEU A 80 -1.86 -0.82 1.30
C LEU A 80 -1.39 -1.29 2.68
N GLU A 81 -1.83 -0.56 3.69
CA GLU A 81 -1.53 -0.85 5.10
C GLU A 81 -2.85 -0.90 5.87
N ILE A 82 -2.97 -1.82 6.82
CA ILE A 82 -4.03 -1.84 7.83
C ILE A 82 -3.38 -1.60 9.19
N ASP A 83 -3.88 -0.58 9.92
CA ASP A 83 -3.35 -0.17 11.22
C ASP A 83 -1.81 0.01 11.18
N ASP A 84 -1.33 0.69 10.11
CA ASP A 84 0.07 0.97 9.81
C ASP A 84 0.95 -0.28 9.54
N VAL A 85 0.35 -1.45 9.32
CA VAL A 85 1.03 -2.69 8.90
C VAL A 85 0.74 -2.99 7.43
N LEU A 86 1.78 -3.22 6.63
CA LEU A 86 1.64 -3.60 5.23
C LEU A 86 0.74 -4.83 5.06
N ILE A 87 -0.22 -4.75 4.14
CA ILE A 87 -1.10 -5.87 3.79
C ILE A 87 -0.90 -6.35 2.35
N THR A 88 -0.19 -5.57 1.52
CA THR A 88 0.15 -5.95 0.14
C THR A 88 1.64 -5.75 -0.11
N PRO A 89 2.24 -6.50 -1.06
CA PRO A 89 3.47 -6.04 -1.69
C PRO A 89 3.22 -4.73 -2.43
N ALA A 90 4.27 -4.12 -3.00
CA ALA A 90 4.10 -2.97 -3.86
C ALA A 90 3.16 -3.31 -5.03
N ILE A 91 2.08 -2.55 -5.16
CA ILE A 91 1.20 -2.60 -6.33
C ILE A 91 1.82 -1.68 -7.37
N VAL A 92 2.50 -2.25 -8.35
CA VAL A 92 3.22 -1.51 -9.40
C VAL A 92 2.35 -1.43 -10.63
N PHE A 93 2.15 -0.24 -11.16
CA PHE A 93 1.30 0.04 -12.31
C PHE A 93 2.11 0.05 -13.61
N ASN A 94 1.50 -0.50 -14.64
CA ASN A 94 1.98 -0.37 -16.02
C ASN A 94 1.36 0.88 -16.66
N SER A 95 1.98 1.37 -17.73
CA SER A 95 1.34 2.41 -18.52
C SER A 95 0.01 1.91 -19.08
N THR A 96 -1.01 2.74 -19.01
CA THR A 96 -2.32 2.55 -19.65
C THR A 96 -2.49 3.45 -20.88
N GLY A 97 -1.44 4.23 -21.22
CA GLY A 97 -1.45 5.15 -22.36
C GLY A 97 -1.98 6.54 -22.04
N GLY A 98 -2.26 6.85 -20.77
CA GLY A 98 -2.70 8.18 -20.34
C GLY A 98 -3.37 8.16 -18.98
N PHE A 99 -3.54 9.35 -18.41
CA PHE A 99 -4.15 9.54 -17.08
C PHE A 99 -5.69 9.42 -17.07
N SER A 100 -6.31 9.22 -18.22
CA SER A 100 -7.75 9.01 -18.39
C SER A 100 -8.10 7.66 -19.02
N ASN A 101 -7.11 6.79 -19.21
CA ASN A 101 -7.32 5.43 -19.72
C ASN A 101 -7.22 4.47 -18.55
N PHE A 102 -8.34 4.03 -18.01
CA PHE A 102 -8.37 3.23 -16.79
C PHE A 102 -8.19 1.74 -17.06
N SER A 103 -7.52 1.07 -16.16
CA SER A 103 -7.30 -0.37 -16.13
C SER A 103 -7.33 -0.84 -14.69
N SER A 104 -7.43 -2.13 -14.48
CA SER A 104 -7.43 -2.74 -13.15
C SER A 104 -6.19 -3.60 -12.91
N LYS A 105 -5.79 -3.66 -11.65
CA LYS A 105 -4.75 -4.57 -11.18
C LYS A 105 -5.18 -5.25 -9.90
N THR A 106 -5.15 -6.58 -9.90
CA THR A 106 -5.46 -7.40 -8.73
C THR A 106 -4.18 -7.79 -7.98
N THR A 107 -4.24 -7.71 -6.66
CA THR A 107 -3.17 -8.10 -5.75
C THR A 107 -3.78 -8.81 -4.55
N GLU A 108 -3.16 -9.89 -4.08
CA GLU A 108 -3.59 -10.59 -2.86
C GLU A 108 -3.10 -9.85 -1.61
N THR A 109 -3.97 -9.74 -0.60
CA THR A 109 -3.59 -9.17 0.69
C THR A 109 -2.95 -10.21 1.61
N ALA A 110 -2.32 -9.73 2.69
CA ALA A 110 -2.10 -10.54 3.88
C ALA A 110 -3.44 -10.88 4.56
N PHE A 111 -3.42 -11.79 5.52
CA PHE A 111 -4.60 -12.11 6.33
C PHE A 111 -5.08 -10.86 7.07
N LEU A 112 -6.34 -10.51 6.89
CA LEU A 112 -7.02 -9.40 7.55
C LEU A 112 -7.94 -9.95 8.65
N THR A 113 -7.92 -9.30 9.81
CA THR A 113 -8.84 -9.60 10.91
C THR A 113 -10.09 -8.74 10.80
N ALA A 114 -11.26 -9.30 11.14
CA ALA A 114 -12.53 -8.58 11.13
C ALA A 114 -12.57 -7.37 12.08
N GLY A 115 -13.49 -6.46 11.83
CA GLY A 115 -13.78 -5.24 12.61
C GLY A 115 -13.31 -3.96 11.98
N ASP A 116 -13.54 -2.85 12.69
CA ASP A 116 -13.14 -1.51 12.28
C ASP A 116 -11.62 -1.37 12.24
N ARG A 117 -11.10 -0.90 11.10
CA ARG A 117 -9.66 -0.76 10.84
C ARG A 117 -9.34 0.56 10.15
N LYS A 118 -8.08 0.93 10.17
CA LYS A 118 -7.55 2.07 9.40
C LYS A 118 -6.80 1.56 8.19
N LEU A 119 -7.44 1.64 7.02
CA LEU A 119 -6.79 1.39 5.73
C LEU A 119 -6.01 2.63 5.32
N LYS A 120 -4.72 2.48 5.06
CA LYS A 120 -3.86 3.53 4.54
C LYS A 120 -3.36 3.15 3.15
N VAL A 121 -3.57 4.04 2.20
CA VAL A 121 -3.00 4.00 0.86
C VAL A 121 -1.76 4.88 0.88
N ARG A 122 -0.59 4.31 0.66
CA ARG A 122 0.69 5.03 0.65
C ARG A 122 1.31 5.00 -0.74
N ILE A 123 1.52 6.17 -1.30
CA ILE A 123 2.16 6.36 -2.61
C ILE A 123 3.68 6.26 -2.46
N SER A 124 4.34 5.71 -3.48
CA SER A 124 5.80 5.59 -3.49
C SER A 124 6.38 5.70 -4.90
N GLY A 125 7.54 6.34 -4.98
CA GLY A 125 8.28 6.53 -6.22
C GLY A 125 7.93 7.83 -6.95
N ASP A 126 8.57 8.03 -8.10
CA ASP A 126 8.57 9.28 -8.87
C ASP A 126 7.61 9.27 -10.08
N LYS A 127 6.91 8.18 -10.31
CA LYS A 127 5.97 8.04 -11.43
C LYS A 127 4.55 8.32 -10.96
N GLU A 128 3.92 9.29 -11.62
CA GLU A 128 2.55 9.70 -11.33
C GLU A 128 1.54 8.70 -11.94
N PHE A 129 0.42 8.58 -11.27
CA PHE A 129 -0.74 7.81 -11.72
C PHE A 129 -2.01 8.38 -11.07
N ASN A 130 -3.14 8.07 -11.67
CA ASN A 130 -4.44 8.30 -11.07
C ASN A 130 -4.96 6.97 -10.52
N PHE A 131 -5.69 7.00 -9.40
CA PHE A 131 -6.43 5.83 -8.92
C PHE A 131 -7.84 6.25 -8.49
N GLU A 132 -8.79 5.34 -8.64
CA GLU A 132 -10.19 5.63 -8.36
C GLU A 132 -10.68 4.93 -7.11
N TYR A 133 -10.69 3.61 -7.15
CA TYR A 133 -11.22 2.80 -6.05
C TYR A 133 -10.44 1.52 -5.85
N PHE A 134 -10.66 0.93 -4.70
CA PHE A 134 -10.20 -0.41 -4.36
C PHE A 134 -11.42 -1.29 -4.11
N SER A 135 -11.50 -2.42 -4.81
CA SER A 135 -12.50 -3.46 -4.54
C SER A 135 -11.83 -4.62 -3.81
N PHE A 136 -12.36 -4.97 -2.64
CA PHE A 136 -11.85 -6.07 -1.83
C PHE A 136 -12.83 -7.24 -1.92
N GLU A 137 -12.36 -8.34 -2.47
CA GLU A 137 -13.11 -9.59 -2.55
C GLU A 137 -12.42 -10.66 -1.69
N LEU A 138 -13.18 -11.33 -0.82
CA LEU A 138 -12.65 -12.42 -0.01
C LEU A 138 -12.07 -13.51 -0.91
N SER A 139 -10.81 -13.82 -0.76
CA SER A 139 -10.14 -14.85 -1.55
C SER A 139 -10.62 -16.25 -1.08
N PRO A 140 -11.13 -17.08 -1.97
CA PRO A 140 -11.52 -18.44 -1.63
C PRO A 140 -10.31 -19.33 -1.33
N VAL A 141 -9.13 -18.91 -1.70
CA VAL A 141 -7.87 -19.66 -1.55
C VAL A 141 -7.01 -18.96 -0.52
N GLN A 142 -6.77 -19.63 0.62
CA GLN A 142 -5.72 -19.16 1.53
C GLN A 142 -4.39 -19.24 0.81
N SER A 143 -3.65 -18.12 0.74
CA SER A 143 -2.29 -18.13 0.17
C SER A 143 -1.42 -19.17 0.91
N PRO A 144 -1.03 -20.27 0.27
CA PRO A 144 -0.28 -21.34 0.96
C PRO A 144 1.17 -20.91 1.23
N VAL A 145 1.66 -19.93 0.51
CA VAL A 145 3.08 -19.55 0.53
C VAL A 145 3.36 -18.48 1.58
N PHE A 146 4.23 -18.78 2.51
CA PHE A 146 4.78 -17.81 3.45
C PHE A 146 5.80 -16.93 2.72
N LYS A 147 5.62 -15.61 2.74
CA LYS A 147 6.50 -14.67 2.04
C LYS A 147 6.61 -13.31 2.75
N ILE A 148 7.75 -12.66 2.56
CA ILE A 148 7.95 -11.27 2.92
C ILE A 148 7.17 -10.41 1.91
N ILE A 149 6.31 -9.52 2.40
CA ILE A 149 5.56 -8.58 1.59
C ILE A 149 6.10 -7.16 1.68
N GLY A 150 6.96 -6.88 2.64
CA GLY A 150 7.65 -5.59 2.76
C GLY A 150 8.80 -5.62 3.74
N GLY A 151 9.69 -4.64 3.58
CA GLY A 151 10.78 -4.37 4.48
C GLY A 151 11.05 -2.87 4.58
N VAL A 152 11.36 -2.40 5.77
CA VAL A 152 11.73 -1.01 6.04
C VAL A 152 13.01 -1.00 6.88
N ILE A 153 13.94 -0.13 6.52
CA ILE A 153 15.13 0.14 7.33
C ILE A 153 14.86 1.43 8.11
N ASP A 154 14.83 1.32 9.42
CA ASP A 154 14.82 2.47 10.32
C ASP A 154 16.26 2.80 10.73
N LYS A 155 16.77 3.91 10.21
CA LYS A 155 18.13 4.34 10.48
C LYS A 155 18.32 4.93 11.88
N ASN A 156 17.24 5.45 12.48
CA ASN A 156 17.30 6.05 13.81
C ASN A 156 17.40 4.96 14.87
N ASP A 157 16.64 3.89 14.71
CA ASP A 157 16.60 2.77 15.64
C ASP A 157 17.56 1.63 15.27
N GLN A 158 18.29 1.80 14.14
CA GLN A 158 19.17 0.76 13.59
C GLN A 158 18.46 -0.58 13.41
N GLN A 159 17.21 -0.53 12.92
CA GLN A 159 16.35 -1.69 12.77
C GLN A 159 16.00 -1.97 11.32
N VAL A 160 15.86 -3.26 11.01
CA VAL A 160 15.19 -3.72 9.79
C VAL A 160 13.86 -4.35 10.17
N LYS A 161 12.76 -3.74 9.74
CA LYS A 161 11.41 -4.24 9.94
C LYS A 161 10.99 -5.06 8.71
N LEU A 162 10.77 -6.37 8.89
CA LEU A 162 10.26 -7.26 7.84
C LEU A 162 8.80 -7.57 8.09
N THR A 163 7.96 -7.42 7.06
CA THR A 163 6.52 -7.72 7.15
C THR A 163 6.20 -8.95 6.30
N PHE A 164 5.45 -9.89 6.88
CA PHE A 164 5.06 -11.14 6.24
C PHE A 164 3.56 -11.17 5.93
N ASN A 165 3.18 -11.94 4.93
CA ASN A 165 1.79 -12.14 4.53
C ASN A 165 0.96 -13.00 5.50
N LYS A 166 1.60 -13.71 6.42
CA LYS A 166 0.98 -14.60 7.43
C LYS A 166 1.53 -14.34 8.82
N PRO A 167 0.76 -14.67 9.87
CA PRO A 167 1.28 -14.69 11.23
C PRO A 167 2.48 -15.63 11.37
N ILE A 168 3.43 -15.22 12.19
CA ILE A 168 4.65 -15.96 12.50
C ILE A 168 4.44 -16.64 13.87
N LEU A 169 4.86 -17.88 14.00
CA LEU A 169 4.87 -18.55 15.29
C LEU A 169 6.01 -17.99 16.15
N THR A 170 5.67 -17.44 17.30
CA THR A 170 6.62 -16.77 18.21
C THR A 170 7.76 -17.69 18.67
N SER A 171 7.50 -18.99 18.76
CA SER A 171 8.51 -19.97 19.18
C SER A 171 9.54 -20.32 18.10
N SER A 172 9.39 -19.80 16.88
CA SER A 172 10.24 -20.15 15.73
C SER A 172 11.24 -19.06 15.34
N ILE A 173 11.28 -17.95 16.07
CA ILE A 173 12.17 -16.83 15.72
C ILE A 173 13.51 -17.01 16.39
N ASN A 174 14.53 -17.08 15.58
CA ASN A 174 15.92 -17.05 15.98
C ASN A 174 16.68 -16.11 15.05
N LYS A 175 17.49 -15.21 15.59
CA LYS A 175 18.32 -14.28 14.82
C LYS A 175 19.21 -15.00 13.78
N ASP A 176 19.68 -16.21 14.12
CA ASP A 176 20.53 -17.01 13.25
C ASP A 176 19.83 -17.55 12.00
N SER A 177 18.49 -17.40 11.93
CA SER A 177 17.69 -17.71 10.74
C SER A 177 17.71 -16.60 9.70
N PHE A 178 18.36 -15.48 9.98
CA PHE A 178 18.41 -14.32 9.09
C PHE A 178 19.85 -14.00 8.71
N SER A 179 20.02 -13.52 7.50
CA SER A 179 21.26 -12.89 7.06
C SER A 179 20.95 -11.54 6.43
N LEU A 180 21.73 -10.53 6.77
CA LEU A 180 21.58 -9.18 6.23
C LEU A 180 22.85 -8.82 5.45
N LEU A 181 22.65 -8.41 4.21
CA LEU A 181 23.72 -7.89 3.35
C LEU A 181 23.43 -6.42 3.04
N VAL A 182 24.39 -5.56 3.27
CA VAL A 182 24.35 -4.15 2.88
C VAL A 182 25.47 -3.88 1.90
N ASN A 183 25.13 -3.50 0.68
CA ASN A 183 26.09 -3.35 -0.42
C ASN A 183 26.97 -4.59 -0.68
N GLY A 184 26.43 -5.78 -0.41
CA GLY A 184 27.14 -7.06 -0.59
C GLY A 184 27.99 -7.51 0.61
N GLU A 185 28.10 -6.67 1.65
CA GLU A 185 28.80 -7.02 2.90
C GLU A 185 27.84 -7.53 3.95
N SER A 186 28.26 -8.56 4.69
CA SER A 186 27.45 -9.12 5.78
C SER A 186 27.42 -8.19 6.96
N VAL A 187 26.20 -7.92 7.47
CA VAL A 187 25.98 -7.14 8.68
C VAL A 187 25.51 -8.09 9.78
N GLU A 188 26.07 -7.94 10.96
CA GLU A 188 25.69 -8.73 12.13
C GLU A 188 24.26 -8.36 12.58
N ILE A 189 23.44 -9.38 12.82
CA ILE A 189 22.11 -9.23 13.43
C ILE A 189 22.28 -9.56 14.93
N VAL A 190 22.07 -8.58 15.78
CA VAL A 190 22.22 -8.70 17.23
C VAL A 190 21.01 -9.42 17.82
N ASP A 191 19.80 -9.08 17.37
CA ASP A 191 18.56 -9.64 17.88
C ASP A 191 17.47 -9.74 16.79
N ALA A 192 16.50 -10.61 17.02
CA ALA A 192 15.32 -10.77 16.18
C ALA A 192 14.07 -10.91 17.05
N GLN A 193 13.16 -9.95 16.96
CA GLN A 193 11.94 -9.89 17.77
C GLN A 193 10.68 -9.86 16.91
N ILE A 194 9.58 -10.38 17.45
CA ILE A 194 8.25 -10.18 16.89
C ILE A 194 7.78 -8.77 17.20
N GLY A 195 7.44 -8.03 16.17
CA GLY A 195 6.69 -6.78 16.26
C GLY A 195 5.18 -7.00 16.24
N ASP A 196 4.46 -5.94 15.95
CA ASP A 196 3.00 -5.90 15.99
C ASP A 196 2.31 -6.96 15.11
N ASN A 197 1.18 -7.47 15.60
CA ASN A 197 0.28 -8.40 14.89
C ASN A 197 0.91 -9.75 14.48
N ASN A 198 1.98 -10.19 15.12
CA ASN A 198 2.69 -11.45 14.82
C ASN A 198 3.07 -11.64 13.34
N ARG A 199 3.10 -10.59 12.55
CA ARG A 199 3.50 -10.62 11.13
C ARG A 199 4.73 -9.79 10.83
N VAL A 200 5.29 -9.19 11.84
CA VAL A 200 6.45 -8.33 11.73
C VAL A 200 7.61 -8.93 12.49
N ILE A 201 8.79 -8.93 11.89
CA ILE A 201 10.06 -9.22 12.57
C ILE A 201 10.87 -7.93 12.57
N LEU A 202 11.40 -7.60 13.73
CA LEU A 202 12.36 -6.52 13.96
C LEU A 202 13.74 -7.14 14.13
N LEU A 203 14.67 -6.79 13.25
CA LEU A 203 16.08 -7.18 13.33
C LEU A 203 16.89 -5.95 13.77
N THR A 204 17.67 -6.11 14.81
CA THR A 204 18.59 -5.08 15.35
C THR A 204 20.03 -5.53 15.27
#